data_4251a532ea0f12cc103a2328dcd870c4
#
_entry.id   4251a532ea0f12cc103a2328dcd870c4
#
_cell.length_a   1.000
_cell.length_b   1.000
_cell.length_c   1.000
_cell.angle_alpha   90.00
_cell.angle_beta   90.00
_cell.angle_gamma   90.00
#
_symmetry.space_group_name_H-M   'P 1'
#
loop_
_entity.id
_entity.type
_entity.pdbx_description
1 polymer ?
#
loop_
_entity_poly.entity_id
_entity_poly.type
_entity_poly.pdbx_seq_one_letter_code
_entity_poly.pdbx_strand_id
1 'polypeptide(L)'
;MRFFAVSIVLGLAGKTFAQAADVSYTSDEAFKEAALNVTNTYRDWYNATELTWNDTLAEAGEQAVESCIFEHSGQEYGENLAAGYPNVTAAITAWKDEVDEYDYGNPDFSMETGHFTQLVWGNTTQIGCARKECGGQGEAPGWFIACEYSPHENVLGQFADNVEEQVRGPGSGAGRPEVWAVGLVGAWMGLVILGELA
;
A
#
# COMPACT_ATOMS: atom_id res chain seq x y z
N MET A 1 37.59 27.56 52.99
CA MET A 1 36.55 26.56 52.88
C MET A 1 36.09 26.48 51.39
N ARG A 2 36.40 25.39 50.71
CA ARG A 2 35.97 25.17 49.32
C ARG A 2 34.78 24.19 49.33
N PHE A 3 33.63 24.66 48.91
CA PHE A 3 32.47 23.82 48.77
C PHE A 3 32.50 23.14 47.40
N PHE A 4 32.58 21.80 47.40
CA PHE A 4 32.38 20.98 46.21
C PHE A 4 30.87 20.75 46.02
N ALA A 5 30.32 21.24 44.92
CA ALA A 5 28.96 20.94 44.50
C ALA A 5 28.97 19.58 43.77
N VAL A 6 28.30 18.60 44.34
CA VAL A 6 28.08 17.27 43.68
C VAL A 6 26.83 17.40 42.84
N SER A 7 26.98 17.43 41.52
CA SER A 7 25.84 17.36 40.57
C SER A 7 25.43 15.91 40.42
N ILE A 8 24.24 15.57 40.91
CA ILE A 8 23.60 14.28 40.67
C ILE A 8 22.90 14.34 39.31
N VAL A 9 23.44 13.63 38.33
CA VAL A 9 22.78 13.41 37.04
C VAL A 9 21.78 12.27 37.21
N LEU A 10 20.49 12.57 37.33
CA LEU A 10 19.42 11.59 37.23
C LEU A 10 19.32 11.12 35.77
N GLY A 11 19.83 9.94 35.49
CA GLY A 11 19.61 9.25 34.22
C GLY A 11 18.16 8.78 34.13
N LEU A 12 17.37 9.42 33.30
CA LEU A 12 16.05 8.92 32.89
C LEU A 12 16.27 7.69 31.99
N ALA A 13 16.14 6.49 32.57
CA ALA A 13 16.06 5.26 31.79
C ALA A 13 14.71 5.26 31.04
N GLY A 14 14.74 5.69 29.79
CA GLY A 14 13.59 5.56 28.90
C GLY A 14 13.25 4.09 28.70
N LYS A 15 12.11 3.65 29.20
CA LYS A 15 11.56 2.32 28.88
C LYS A 15 11.10 2.38 27.42
N THR A 16 11.85 1.79 26.50
CA THR A 16 11.37 1.47 25.16
C THR A 16 10.33 0.36 25.31
N PHE A 17 9.05 0.72 25.19
CA PHE A 17 8.01 -0.29 25.01
C PHE A 17 8.20 -0.87 23.61
N ALA A 18 8.53 -2.15 23.52
CA ALA A 18 8.44 -2.88 22.27
C ALA A 18 6.96 -2.84 21.84
N GLN A 19 6.68 -2.27 20.67
CA GLN A 19 5.34 -2.27 20.12
C GLN A 19 4.97 -3.72 19.77
N ALA A 20 3.79 -4.18 20.21
CA ALA A 20 3.32 -5.51 19.84
C ALA A 20 3.17 -5.59 18.32
N ALA A 21 3.51 -6.74 17.75
CA ALA A 21 3.31 -6.98 16.33
C ALA A 21 1.83 -6.84 15.96
N ASP A 22 1.57 -6.32 14.74
CA ASP A 22 0.21 -6.20 14.21
C ASP A 22 -0.46 -7.56 14.07
N VAL A 23 -1.77 -7.61 14.24
CA VAL A 23 -2.55 -8.86 14.17
C VAL A 23 -2.42 -9.54 12.80
N SER A 24 -2.26 -8.76 11.72
CA SER A 24 -2.03 -9.30 10.38
C SER A 24 -0.71 -10.08 10.25
N TYR A 25 0.21 -9.91 11.19
CA TYR A 25 1.43 -10.69 11.22
C TYR A 25 1.39 -11.88 12.17
N THR A 26 0.49 -11.88 13.15
CA THR A 26 0.42 -12.90 14.20
C THR A 26 -0.72 -13.89 14.06
N SER A 27 -1.64 -13.65 13.12
CA SER A 27 -2.76 -14.53 12.78
C SER A 27 -2.78 -14.81 11.27
N ASP A 28 -2.80 -16.09 10.89
CA ASP A 28 -2.82 -16.50 9.47
C ASP A 28 -4.08 -16.01 8.76
N GLU A 29 -5.23 -16.13 9.42
CA GLU A 29 -6.50 -15.66 8.86
C GLU A 29 -6.50 -14.13 8.65
N ALA A 30 -6.06 -13.37 9.66
CA ALA A 30 -5.99 -11.92 9.55
C ALA A 30 -4.96 -11.46 8.50
N PHE A 31 -3.86 -12.18 8.34
CA PHE A 31 -2.88 -11.91 7.29
C PHE A 31 -3.46 -12.14 5.90
N LYS A 32 -4.04 -13.31 5.66
CA LYS A 32 -4.70 -13.68 4.41
C LYS A 32 -5.79 -12.69 4.03
N GLU A 33 -6.69 -12.39 4.97
CA GLU A 33 -7.78 -11.45 4.77
C GLU A 33 -7.25 -10.04 4.44
N ALA A 34 -6.31 -9.52 5.21
CA ALA A 34 -5.75 -8.19 5.00
C ALA A 34 -4.99 -8.10 3.67
N ALA A 35 -4.15 -9.10 3.34
CA ALA A 35 -3.40 -9.14 2.09
C ALA A 35 -4.34 -9.15 0.87
N LEU A 36 -5.34 -10.04 0.88
CA LEU A 36 -6.28 -10.16 -0.24
C LEU A 36 -7.16 -8.91 -0.40
N ASN A 37 -7.70 -8.39 0.71
CA ASN A 37 -8.59 -7.23 0.69
C ASN A 37 -7.88 -5.96 0.21
N VAL A 38 -6.66 -5.67 0.70
CA VAL A 38 -5.93 -4.48 0.28
C VAL A 38 -5.48 -4.59 -1.17
N THR A 39 -5.03 -5.77 -1.61
CA THR A 39 -4.70 -6.03 -3.01
C THR A 39 -5.89 -5.77 -3.92
N ASN A 40 -7.06 -6.36 -3.63
CA ASN A 40 -8.26 -6.20 -4.45
C ASN A 40 -8.81 -4.77 -4.40
N THR A 41 -8.66 -4.06 -3.28
CA THR A 41 -8.98 -2.64 -3.21
C THR A 41 -8.16 -1.82 -4.21
N TYR A 42 -6.86 -2.04 -4.28
CA TYR A 42 -6.02 -1.32 -5.25
C TYR A 42 -6.29 -1.77 -6.68
N ARG A 43 -6.49 -3.05 -6.92
CA ARG A 43 -6.86 -3.56 -8.25
C ARG A 43 -8.15 -2.95 -8.78
N ASP A 44 -9.17 -2.78 -7.92
CA ASP A 44 -10.40 -2.05 -8.30
C ASP A 44 -10.11 -0.59 -8.70
N TRP A 45 -9.16 0.07 -8.04
CA TRP A 45 -8.80 1.44 -8.42
C TRP A 45 -8.23 1.54 -9.84
N TYR A 46 -7.54 0.49 -10.31
CA TYR A 46 -6.90 0.41 -11.63
C TYR A 46 -7.68 -0.48 -12.61
N ASN A 47 -8.98 -0.71 -12.38
CA ASN A 47 -9.85 -1.50 -13.24
C ASN A 47 -9.40 -2.94 -13.50
N ALA A 48 -8.51 -3.47 -12.68
CA ALA A 48 -8.06 -4.85 -12.75
C ALA A 48 -9.03 -5.79 -12.02
N THR A 49 -9.19 -7.01 -12.53
CA THR A 49 -10.05 -8.04 -11.95
C THR A 49 -9.57 -8.44 -10.56
N GLU A 50 -10.49 -8.65 -9.60
CA GLU A 50 -10.16 -9.15 -8.27
C GLU A 50 -9.44 -10.50 -8.34
N LEU A 51 -8.41 -10.66 -7.50
CA LEU A 51 -7.71 -11.92 -7.32
C LEU A 51 -8.43 -12.82 -6.33
N THR A 52 -8.27 -14.13 -6.53
CA THR A 52 -8.65 -15.14 -5.56
C THR A 52 -7.40 -15.68 -4.85
N TRP A 53 -7.58 -16.06 -3.58
CA TRP A 53 -6.47 -16.67 -2.84
C TRP A 53 -6.19 -18.09 -3.33
N ASN A 54 -4.89 -18.41 -3.45
CA ASN A 54 -4.40 -19.74 -3.82
C ASN A 54 -3.38 -20.21 -2.78
N ASP A 55 -3.70 -21.31 -2.10
CA ASP A 55 -2.85 -21.85 -1.03
C ASP A 55 -1.52 -22.39 -1.58
N THR A 56 -1.46 -22.88 -2.83
CA THR A 56 -0.20 -23.29 -3.46
C THR A 56 0.75 -22.10 -3.67
N LEU A 57 0.23 -20.94 -4.04
CA LEU A 57 1.02 -19.71 -4.12
C LEU A 57 1.47 -19.25 -2.74
N ALA A 58 0.63 -19.39 -1.71
CA ALA A 58 1.04 -19.10 -0.34
C ALA A 58 2.17 -20.00 0.15
N GLU A 59 2.12 -21.31 -0.16
CA GLU A 59 3.20 -22.27 0.12
C GLU A 59 4.50 -21.89 -0.64
N ALA A 60 4.40 -21.39 -1.87
CA ALA A 60 5.55 -20.86 -2.61
C ALA A 60 6.13 -19.62 -1.92
N GLY A 61 5.29 -18.71 -1.46
CA GLY A 61 5.71 -17.56 -0.66
C GLY A 61 6.37 -17.95 0.67
N GLU A 62 5.89 -19.00 1.35
CA GLU A 62 6.55 -19.53 2.56
C GLU A 62 7.99 -19.99 2.27
N GLN A 63 8.21 -20.64 1.12
CA GLN A 63 9.55 -21.03 0.68
C GLN A 63 10.42 -19.82 0.38
N ALA A 64 9.86 -18.76 -0.24
CA ALA A 64 10.59 -17.55 -0.56
C ALA A 64 11.09 -16.81 0.69
N VAL A 65 10.28 -16.73 1.75
CA VAL A 65 10.68 -16.05 2.99
C VAL A 65 11.52 -16.90 3.94
N GLU A 66 11.64 -18.22 3.69
CA GLU A 66 12.23 -19.17 4.65
C GLU A 66 13.69 -18.84 5.02
N SER A 67 14.48 -18.38 4.06
CA SER A 67 15.90 -18.04 4.26
C SER A 67 16.12 -16.72 4.99
N CYS A 68 15.11 -15.86 5.09
CA CYS A 68 15.24 -14.46 5.51
C CYS A 68 16.19 -13.61 4.63
N ILE A 69 16.59 -14.09 3.47
CA ILE A 69 17.40 -13.32 2.51
C ILE A 69 16.46 -12.54 1.60
N PHE A 70 16.60 -11.21 1.55
CA PHE A 70 15.77 -10.34 0.74
C PHE A 70 16.20 -10.39 -0.73
N GLU A 71 15.84 -11.48 -1.41
CA GLU A 71 16.11 -11.75 -2.82
C GLU A 71 14.93 -12.50 -3.42
N HIS A 72 14.68 -12.29 -4.72
CA HIS A 72 13.65 -13.05 -5.43
C HIS A 72 13.94 -14.56 -5.42
N SER A 73 12.90 -15.36 -5.20
CA SER A 73 13.00 -16.82 -5.08
C SER A 73 13.42 -17.52 -6.38
N GLY A 74 13.14 -16.88 -7.52
CA GLY A 74 13.37 -17.46 -8.85
C GLY A 74 12.39 -18.55 -9.23
N GLN A 75 11.25 -18.66 -8.54
CA GLN A 75 10.15 -19.54 -8.91
C GLN A 75 9.47 -19.07 -10.21
N GLU A 76 8.60 -19.89 -10.79
CA GLU A 76 7.91 -19.58 -12.05
C GLU A 76 6.69 -18.66 -11.90
N TYR A 77 6.46 -18.15 -10.71
CA TYR A 77 5.38 -17.19 -10.38
C TYR A 77 5.90 -15.77 -10.48
N GLY A 78 4.99 -14.80 -10.59
CA GLY A 78 5.32 -13.44 -10.30
C GLY A 78 5.46 -13.21 -8.80
N GLU A 79 6.40 -12.38 -8.38
CA GLU A 79 6.73 -12.24 -6.97
C GLU A 79 6.94 -10.79 -6.58
N ASN A 80 6.23 -10.35 -5.53
CA ASN A 80 6.51 -9.09 -4.84
C ASN A 80 7.05 -9.36 -3.45
N LEU A 81 8.14 -8.68 -3.10
CA LEU A 81 8.80 -8.78 -1.79
C LEU A 81 8.70 -7.47 -1.01
N ALA A 82 8.54 -7.57 0.31
CA ALA A 82 8.64 -6.44 1.23
C ALA A 82 9.22 -6.86 2.57
N ALA A 83 9.95 -5.96 3.25
CA ALA A 83 10.46 -6.22 4.58
C ALA A 83 10.45 -4.96 5.46
N GLY A 84 10.28 -5.14 6.78
CA GLY A 84 10.35 -4.06 7.77
C GLY A 84 9.10 -3.18 7.88
N TYR A 85 8.01 -3.50 7.22
CA TYR A 85 6.76 -2.76 7.34
C TYR A 85 5.99 -3.15 8.61
N PRO A 86 5.19 -2.23 9.20
CA PRO A 86 4.48 -2.48 10.45
C PRO A 86 3.33 -3.47 10.33
N ASN A 87 2.78 -3.67 9.14
CA ASN A 87 1.71 -4.62 8.81
C ASN A 87 1.67 -4.90 7.30
N VAL A 88 0.94 -5.93 6.89
CA VAL A 88 0.84 -6.33 5.47
C VAL A 88 0.18 -5.26 4.61
N THR A 89 -0.79 -4.52 5.15
CA THR A 89 -1.43 -3.41 4.43
C THR A 89 -0.41 -2.32 4.08
N ALA A 90 0.47 -1.95 5.00
CA ALA A 90 1.51 -0.95 4.75
C ALA A 90 2.52 -1.44 3.68
N ALA A 91 2.87 -2.72 3.69
CA ALA A 91 3.75 -3.30 2.67
C ALA A 91 3.13 -3.23 1.26
N ILE A 92 1.88 -3.67 1.12
CA ILE A 92 1.18 -3.64 -0.18
C ILE A 92 0.88 -2.20 -0.63
N THR A 93 0.64 -1.28 0.32
CA THR A 93 0.51 0.14 0.01
C THR A 93 1.80 0.72 -0.58
N ALA A 94 2.96 0.33 -0.05
CA ALA A 94 4.24 0.77 -0.60
C ALA A 94 4.45 0.29 -2.05
N TRP A 95 4.03 -0.94 -2.39
CA TRP A 95 4.03 -1.40 -3.78
C TRP A 95 3.09 -0.57 -4.67
N LYS A 96 1.90 -0.24 -4.18
CA LYS A 96 0.95 0.62 -4.91
C LYS A 96 1.51 2.04 -5.11
N ASP A 97 2.25 2.57 -4.14
CA ASP A 97 2.78 3.94 -4.21
C ASP A 97 3.87 4.12 -5.28
N GLU A 98 4.46 3.05 -5.79
CA GLU A 98 5.36 3.09 -6.95
C GLU A 98 4.71 3.63 -8.24
N VAL A 99 3.38 3.72 -8.27
CA VAL A 99 2.64 4.34 -9.38
C VAL A 99 3.08 5.77 -9.67
N ASP A 100 3.58 6.49 -8.67
CA ASP A 100 4.04 7.87 -8.81
C ASP A 100 5.23 8.00 -9.79
N GLU A 101 5.95 6.89 -10.03
CA GLU A 101 7.09 6.82 -10.96
C GLU A 101 6.73 6.10 -12.29
N TYR A 102 5.48 5.60 -12.45
CA TYR A 102 5.10 4.84 -13.63
C TYR A 102 4.71 5.75 -14.81
N ASP A 103 5.38 5.56 -15.95
CA ASP A 103 5.12 6.33 -17.19
C ASP A 103 4.07 5.66 -18.08
N TYR A 104 2.82 6.06 -17.92
CA TYR A 104 1.72 5.60 -18.80
C TYR A 104 1.87 6.01 -20.28
N GLY A 105 2.71 7.00 -20.58
CA GLY A 105 3.01 7.43 -21.94
C GLY A 105 4.00 6.51 -22.67
N ASN A 106 4.78 5.73 -21.90
CA ASN A 106 5.72 4.73 -22.40
C ASN A 106 5.70 3.49 -21.49
N PRO A 107 4.60 2.71 -21.49
CA PRO A 107 4.37 1.62 -20.56
C PRO A 107 5.36 0.47 -20.79
N ASP A 108 6.25 0.25 -19.83
CA ASP A 108 7.25 -0.82 -19.86
C ASP A 108 7.68 -1.19 -18.44
N PHE A 109 8.55 -2.18 -18.31
CA PHE A 109 9.13 -2.59 -17.04
C PHE A 109 10.18 -1.60 -16.57
N SER A 110 10.12 -1.26 -15.28
CA SER A 110 11.22 -0.64 -14.56
C SER A 110 11.36 -1.25 -13.16
N MET A 111 12.57 -1.18 -12.59
CA MET A 111 12.83 -1.67 -11.22
C MET A 111 12.06 -0.83 -10.17
N GLU A 112 11.81 0.43 -10.47
CA GLU A 112 11.16 1.40 -9.60
C GLU A 112 9.64 1.20 -9.53
N THR A 113 9.06 0.50 -10.50
CA THR A 113 7.60 0.35 -10.65
C THR A 113 7.14 -1.10 -10.76
N GLY A 114 8.07 -2.05 -10.64
CA GLY A 114 7.81 -3.47 -10.86
C GLY A 114 6.79 -4.07 -9.90
N HIS A 115 6.77 -3.64 -8.63
CA HIS A 115 5.79 -4.14 -7.67
C HIS A 115 4.40 -3.57 -7.93
N PHE A 116 4.30 -2.30 -8.33
CA PHE A 116 3.03 -1.69 -8.72
C PHE A 116 2.42 -2.40 -9.94
N THR A 117 3.20 -2.55 -11.02
CA THR A 117 2.70 -3.17 -12.25
C THR A 117 2.27 -4.62 -12.03
N GLN A 118 3.02 -5.38 -11.20
CA GLN A 118 2.65 -6.69 -10.70
C GLN A 118 1.30 -6.68 -9.97
N LEU A 119 1.13 -5.77 -9.02
CA LEU A 119 -0.05 -5.67 -8.15
C LEU A 119 -1.33 -5.47 -8.97
N VAL A 120 -1.28 -4.63 -10.02
CA VAL A 120 -2.46 -4.24 -10.82
C VAL A 120 -2.55 -4.95 -12.17
N TRP A 121 -1.68 -5.93 -12.47
CA TRP A 121 -1.65 -6.62 -13.74
C TRP A 121 -3.00 -7.27 -14.10
N GLY A 122 -3.62 -6.83 -15.20
CA GLY A 122 -4.97 -7.19 -15.58
C GLY A 122 -5.21 -8.69 -15.74
N ASN A 123 -4.24 -9.42 -16.33
CA ASN A 123 -4.36 -10.84 -16.62
C ASN A 123 -4.08 -11.77 -15.41
N THR A 124 -3.55 -11.25 -14.30
CA THR A 124 -3.37 -12.04 -13.07
C THR A 124 -4.70 -12.30 -12.41
N THR A 125 -4.91 -13.53 -11.93
CA THR A 125 -6.20 -13.98 -11.34
C THR A 125 -6.08 -14.55 -9.94
N GLN A 126 -4.86 -14.90 -9.50
CA GLN A 126 -4.62 -15.55 -8.21
C GLN A 126 -3.43 -14.94 -7.49
N ILE A 127 -3.52 -14.93 -6.16
CA ILE A 127 -2.46 -14.51 -5.26
C ILE A 127 -2.36 -15.46 -4.06
N GLY A 128 -1.14 -15.67 -3.58
CA GLY A 128 -0.88 -16.27 -2.29
C GLY A 128 0.30 -15.57 -1.65
N CYS A 129 0.22 -15.24 -0.38
CA CYS A 129 1.28 -14.54 0.34
C CYS A 129 1.71 -15.31 1.58
N ALA A 130 2.96 -15.11 1.97
CA ALA A 130 3.50 -15.60 3.21
C ALA A 130 4.33 -14.51 3.92
N ARG A 131 4.63 -14.75 5.17
CA ARG A 131 5.42 -13.86 6.01
C ARG A 131 6.30 -14.61 6.99
N LYS A 132 7.43 -14.03 7.34
CA LYS A 132 8.34 -14.54 8.37
C LYS A 132 8.97 -13.39 9.13
N GLU A 133 9.07 -13.50 10.45
CA GLU A 133 9.84 -12.56 11.26
C GLU A 133 11.33 -12.90 11.17
N CYS A 134 12.16 -11.93 10.75
CA CYS A 134 13.58 -12.06 10.48
C CYS A 134 14.42 -11.15 11.38
N GLY A 135 15.71 -11.48 11.56
CA GLY A 135 16.58 -10.80 12.52
C GLY A 135 17.22 -9.49 12.06
N GLY A 136 17.24 -9.21 10.76
CA GLY A 136 17.78 -7.97 10.16
C GLY A 136 19.31 -7.82 10.15
N GLN A 137 20.07 -8.73 10.72
CA GLN A 137 21.54 -8.71 10.69
C GLN A 137 22.09 -9.54 9.51
N GLY A 138 22.13 -8.93 8.32
CA GLY A 138 22.44 -9.65 7.07
C GLY A 138 21.24 -10.40 6.51
N GLU A 139 20.09 -10.25 7.13
CA GLU A 139 18.79 -10.80 6.76
C GLU A 139 17.80 -9.68 6.48
N ALA A 140 16.61 -10.02 5.98
CA ALA A 140 15.49 -9.10 5.86
C ALA A 140 15.16 -8.47 7.23
N PRO A 141 14.93 -7.14 7.33
CA PRO A 141 14.61 -6.49 8.59
C PRO A 141 13.16 -6.78 9.03
N GLY A 142 12.95 -7.25 10.25
CA GLY A 142 11.63 -7.45 10.86
C GLY A 142 10.79 -8.46 10.08
N TRP A 143 9.52 -8.12 9.78
CA TRP A 143 8.66 -9.00 9.01
C TRP A 143 9.01 -8.94 7.51
N PHE A 144 9.37 -10.10 6.97
CA PHE A 144 9.59 -10.33 5.54
C PHE A 144 8.33 -10.95 4.93
N ILE A 145 7.87 -10.38 3.83
CA ILE A 145 6.66 -10.78 3.11
C ILE A 145 7.04 -11.13 1.69
N ALA A 146 6.51 -12.25 1.17
CA ALA A 146 6.49 -12.59 -0.23
C ALA A 146 5.04 -12.82 -0.66
N CYS A 147 4.64 -12.22 -1.79
CA CYS A 147 3.38 -12.50 -2.45
C CYS A 147 3.67 -13.04 -3.85
N GLU A 148 3.11 -14.23 -4.13
CA GLU A 148 3.21 -14.92 -5.39
C GLU A 148 1.93 -14.73 -6.20
N TYR A 149 2.06 -14.59 -7.52
CA TYR A 149 0.95 -14.27 -8.42
C TYR A 149 0.90 -15.24 -9.60
N SER A 150 -0.32 -15.55 -10.06
CA SER A 150 -0.52 -16.43 -11.22
C SER A 150 -1.76 -16.01 -12.03
N PRO A 151 -1.71 -16.03 -13.38
CA PRO A 151 -0.48 -16.09 -14.18
C PRO A 151 0.52 -15.01 -13.79
N HIS A 152 1.82 -15.24 -14.09
CA HIS A 152 2.88 -14.27 -13.83
C HIS A 152 2.72 -13.04 -14.74
N GLU A 153 3.22 -11.92 -14.32
CA GLU A 153 3.06 -10.60 -14.92
C GLU A 153 4.39 -9.95 -15.29
N ASN A 154 4.37 -8.65 -15.54
CA ASN A 154 5.53 -7.88 -16.01
C ASN A 154 6.13 -8.44 -17.31
N VAL A 155 5.24 -8.94 -18.19
CA VAL A 155 5.62 -9.49 -19.50
C VAL A 155 5.94 -8.35 -20.45
N LEU A 156 7.17 -8.31 -20.94
CA LEU A 156 7.63 -7.27 -21.88
C LEU A 156 6.71 -7.13 -23.09
N GLY A 157 6.34 -5.90 -23.40
CA GLY A 157 5.43 -5.55 -24.50
C GLY A 157 3.94 -5.74 -24.19
N GLN A 158 3.55 -6.11 -22.96
CA GLN A 158 2.16 -6.28 -22.56
C GLN A 158 1.69 -5.27 -21.49
N PHE A 159 2.52 -4.32 -21.09
CA PHE A 159 2.19 -3.36 -20.03
C PHE A 159 1.00 -2.48 -20.40
N ALA A 160 0.91 -1.98 -21.63
CA ALA A 160 -0.20 -1.14 -22.08
C ALA A 160 -1.57 -1.83 -22.01
N ASP A 161 -1.60 -3.17 -22.12
CA ASP A 161 -2.84 -3.96 -22.09
C ASP A 161 -3.21 -4.43 -20.67
N ASN A 162 -2.29 -4.30 -19.71
CA ASN A 162 -2.44 -4.88 -18.37
C ASN A 162 -2.34 -3.87 -17.23
N VAL A 163 -1.82 -2.67 -17.46
CA VAL A 163 -1.63 -1.63 -16.43
C VAL A 163 -2.41 -0.39 -16.84
N GLU A 164 -3.65 -0.28 -16.35
CA GLU A 164 -4.53 0.84 -16.64
C GLU A 164 -4.27 2.02 -15.69
N GLU A 165 -4.65 3.23 -16.13
CA GLU A 165 -4.65 4.42 -15.26
C GLU A 165 -5.69 4.29 -14.14
N GLN A 166 -5.48 5.03 -13.06
CA GLN A 166 -6.39 5.00 -11.92
C GLN A 166 -7.78 5.55 -12.29
N VAL A 167 -8.81 4.70 -12.15
CA VAL A 167 -10.22 5.03 -12.46
C VAL A 167 -11.07 5.22 -11.20
N ARG A 168 -10.64 4.72 -10.03
CA ARG A 168 -11.34 4.82 -8.73
C ARG A 168 -10.37 5.16 -7.61
N GLY A 169 -10.89 5.40 -6.41
CA GLY A 169 -10.10 5.71 -5.24
C GLY A 169 -9.65 7.17 -5.13
N PRO A 170 -8.89 7.51 -4.07
CA PRO A 170 -8.39 8.87 -3.86
C PRO A 170 -7.52 9.33 -5.03
N GLY A 171 -7.77 10.55 -5.54
CA GLY A 171 -6.99 11.12 -6.64
C GLY A 171 -7.48 10.76 -8.04
N SER A 172 -8.34 9.75 -8.21
CA SER A 172 -8.98 9.48 -9.50
C SER A 172 -9.90 10.65 -9.87
N GLY A 173 -9.84 11.14 -11.13
CA GLY A 173 -10.76 12.14 -11.63
C GLY A 173 -12.23 11.69 -11.66
N ALA A 174 -12.49 10.41 -11.47
CA ALA A 174 -13.81 9.76 -11.56
C ALA A 174 -14.67 9.89 -10.29
N GLY A 175 -14.39 10.81 -9.41
CA GLY A 175 -15.16 10.95 -8.16
C GLY A 175 -15.15 12.34 -7.55
N ARG A 176 -14.83 13.39 -8.29
CA ARG A 176 -15.18 14.73 -7.83
C ARG A 176 -16.71 14.84 -7.90
N PRO A 177 -17.44 14.91 -6.74
CA PRO A 177 -18.82 15.32 -6.81
C PRO A 177 -18.84 16.67 -7.51
N GLU A 178 -19.56 16.78 -8.63
CA GLU A 178 -19.89 18.08 -9.18
C GLU A 178 -20.56 18.85 -8.05
N VAL A 179 -19.84 19.77 -7.42
CA VAL A 179 -20.44 20.77 -6.55
C VAL A 179 -21.31 21.61 -7.48
N TRP A 180 -22.58 21.23 -7.57
CA TRP A 180 -23.59 22.08 -8.17
C TRP A 180 -23.46 23.42 -7.46
N ALA A 181 -22.89 24.40 -8.14
CA ALA A 181 -22.91 25.78 -7.69
C ALA A 181 -24.39 26.14 -7.52
N VAL A 182 -24.87 26.06 -6.27
CA VAL A 182 -26.16 26.63 -5.89
C VAL A 182 -25.99 28.12 -6.12
N GLY A 183 -26.48 28.57 -7.29
CA GLY A 183 -26.53 29.97 -7.61
C GLY A 183 -27.32 30.69 -6.54
N LEU A 184 -26.63 31.50 -5.75
CA LEU A 184 -27.26 32.49 -4.89
C LEU A 184 -28.03 33.44 -5.80
N VAL A 185 -29.31 33.16 -5.99
CA VAL A 185 -30.26 34.12 -6.52
C VAL A 185 -30.38 35.20 -5.43
N GLY A 186 -29.65 36.29 -5.60
CA GLY A 186 -29.73 37.47 -4.76
C GLY A 186 -31.14 38.08 -4.89
N ALA A 187 -31.97 37.86 -3.86
CA ALA A 187 -33.21 38.58 -3.68
C ALA A 187 -32.86 40.03 -3.30
N TRP A 188 -32.92 40.91 -4.25
CA TRP A 188 -32.96 42.36 -3.97
C TRP A 188 -34.29 42.70 -3.35
N MET A 189 -34.36 42.77 -2.01
CA MET A 189 -35.46 43.47 -1.32
C MET A 189 -35.27 44.97 -1.46
N GLY A 190 -36.04 45.58 -2.34
CA GLY A 190 -36.17 47.01 -2.45
C GLY A 190 -36.80 47.57 -1.16
N LEU A 191 -36.05 48.41 -0.45
CA LEU A 191 -36.55 49.20 0.66
C LEU A 191 -37.34 50.40 0.10
N VAL A 192 -38.68 50.33 0.18
CA VAL A 192 -39.56 51.49 -0.10
C VAL A 192 -39.58 52.34 1.14
N ILE A 193 -38.97 53.52 1.07
CA ILE A 193 -39.08 54.55 2.11
C ILE A 193 -40.33 55.38 1.77
N LEU A 194 -41.40 55.21 2.58
CA LEU A 194 -42.55 56.12 2.56
C LEU A 194 -42.18 57.34 3.43
N GLY A 195 -42.01 58.47 2.78
CA GLY A 195 -41.91 59.73 3.46
C GLY A 195 -43.29 60.23 3.84
N GLU A 196 -43.54 60.49 5.11
CA GLU A 196 -44.69 61.27 5.56
C GLU A 196 -44.31 62.74 5.63
N LEU A 197 -45.13 63.55 4.98
CA LEU A 197 -45.20 64.99 5.11
C LEU A 197 -46.24 65.35 6.21
N ALA A 198 -45.81 66.09 7.19
CA ALA A 198 -46.64 67.07 7.89
C ALA A 198 -45.74 68.09 8.59
#